data_e7592880b7d88139c822c91a0135860c
#
_entry.id   e7592880b7d88139c822c91a0135860c
#
_cell.length_a   1.000
_cell.length_b   1.000
_cell.length_c   1.000
_cell.angle_alpha   90.00
_cell.angle_beta   90.00
_cell.angle_gamma   90.00
#
_symmetry.space_group_name_H-M   'P 1'
#
loop_
_entity.id
_entity.type
_entity.pdbx_description
1 polymer ?
#
loop_
_entity_poly.entity_id
_entity_poly.type
_entity_poly.pdbx_seq_one_letter_code
_entity_poly.pdbx_strand_id
1 'polypeptide(L)'
;MKPPVRVVVTGAAGQISYALLFRIASGDMLGQDQPVILQLLEIPPAMEALHGTVMEIEDGAFPLVHDIVASDEPEVAFGDADFAMLVGARPRGPGMERKDLLTENARIFSVQGAAIDAVARRDIRVLVVGNPANTNALIAASNAPSLDRRQFTAMTRLDHNRAISQLAAQTGKPSTTITRMSIWGNHSATQYPDIRHALILGSPATELVDHAWVVDHFIPTVQQRGAAIIKARGASSAASAASAAVDHVRTWVHGTPENDWVSMAIPSDGSYGINDELIYSYPVTCSDGHYEIVQALEIDEFSQARMSETEQELLEERDGVRDLL
;
A
#
# COMPACT_ATOMS: atom_id res chain seq x y z
N MET A 1 24.50 17.27 5.65
CA MET A 1 23.71 16.03 5.55
C MET A 1 22.40 16.33 6.23
N LYS A 2 21.29 15.90 5.67
CA LYS A 2 19.97 16.04 6.30
C LYS A 2 19.95 15.24 7.63
N PRO A 3 19.13 15.61 8.62
CA PRO A 3 18.95 14.77 9.80
C PRO A 3 18.31 13.42 9.35
N PRO A 4 18.68 12.30 10.01
CA PRO A 4 18.10 11.01 9.68
C PRO A 4 16.61 10.99 10.04
N VAL A 5 15.80 10.31 9.21
CA VAL A 5 14.40 10.03 9.48
C VAL A 5 14.24 8.57 9.92
N ARG A 6 13.25 8.32 10.78
CA ARG A 6 12.97 7.00 11.35
C ARG A 6 11.91 6.29 10.51
N VAL A 7 12.27 5.14 9.97
CA VAL A 7 11.41 4.32 9.12
C VAL A 7 11.16 2.99 9.80
N VAL A 8 9.92 2.78 10.22
CA VAL A 8 9.49 1.49 10.80
C VAL A 8 9.07 0.53 9.69
N VAL A 9 9.49 -0.73 9.80
CA VAL A 9 8.97 -1.83 8.98
C VAL A 9 8.54 -2.96 9.91
N THR A 10 7.26 -3.37 9.84
CA THR A 10 6.74 -4.49 10.62
C THR A 10 6.78 -5.79 9.82
N GLY A 11 6.88 -6.94 10.53
CA GLY A 11 7.12 -8.22 9.86
C GLY A 11 8.45 -8.20 9.11
N ALA A 12 9.46 -7.62 9.78
CA ALA A 12 10.72 -7.20 9.15
C ALA A 12 11.59 -8.38 8.66
N ALA A 13 11.39 -9.59 9.20
CA ALA A 13 12.02 -10.81 8.72
C ALA A 13 11.30 -11.45 7.52
N GLY A 14 10.13 -10.91 7.10
CA GLY A 14 9.34 -11.46 6.02
C GLY A 14 9.88 -11.15 4.63
N GLN A 15 9.44 -11.90 3.62
CA GLN A 15 9.93 -11.80 2.24
C GLN A 15 9.70 -10.43 1.58
N ILE A 16 8.57 -9.78 1.87
CA ILE A 16 8.28 -8.42 1.36
C ILE A 16 9.23 -7.44 2.02
N SER A 17 9.35 -7.50 3.34
CA SER A 17 10.18 -6.62 4.15
C SER A 17 11.66 -6.77 3.79
N TYR A 18 12.14 -8.01 3.58
CA TYR A 18 13.51 -8.27 3.11
C TYR A 18 13.79 -7.51 1.79
N ALA A 19 12.90 -7.62 0.78
CA ALA A 19 13.07 -6.90 -0.47
C ALA A 19 12.90 -5.37 -0.31
N LEU A 20 12.10 -4.91 0.65
CA LEU A 20 11.81 -3.50 0.92
C LEU A 20 12.98 -2.80 1.61
N LEU A 21 13.56 -3.44 2.63
CA LEU A 21 14.60 -2.86 3.48
C LEU A 21 15.83 -2.44 2.70
N PHE A 22 16.32 -3.27 1.79
CA PHE A 22 17.49 -2.96 0.95
C PHE A 22 17.22 -1.79 0.00
N ARG A 23 15.98 -1.60 -0.45
CA ARG A 23 15.59 -0.47 -1.28
C ARG A 23 15.46 0.83 -0.47
N ILE A 24 14.97 0.74 0.76
CA ILE A 24 14.96 1.89 1.69
C ILE A 24 16.42 2.27 2.01
N ALA A 25 17.26 1.30 2.34
CA ALA A 25 18.68 1.50 2.64
C ALA A 25 19.46 2.13 1.48
N SER A 26 19.11 1.79 0.23
CA SER A 26 19.73 2.40 -0.98
C SER A 26 19.16 3.76 -1.37
N GLY A 27 18.17 4.29 -0.62
CA GLY A 27 17.60 5.61 -0.88
C GLY A 27 16.52 5.67 -1.95
N ASP A 28 16.00 4.52 -2.40
CA ASP A 28 14.95 4.47 -3.43
C ASP A 28 13.63 5.13 -2.98
N MET A 29 13.35 5.11 -1.67
CA MET A 29 12.09 5.62 -1.11
C MET A 29 12.11 7.12 -0.85
N LEU A 30 13.14 7.62 -0.17
CA LEU A 30 13.18 8.99 0.35
C LEU A 30 14.25 9.87 -0.34
N GLY A 31 14.98 9.32 -1.29
CA GLY A 31 16.02 10.02 -2.04
C GLY A 31 17.43 9.66 -1.59
N GLN A 32 18.40 9.92 -2.47
CA GLN A 32 19.80 9.53 -2.32
C GLN A 32 20.59 10.40 -1.32
N ASP A 33 19.95 11.41 -0.76
CA ASP A 33 20.55 12.35 0.19
C ASP A 33 19.85 12.34 1.58
N GLN A 34 18.86 11.42 1.78
CA GLN A 34 18.12 11.29 3.03
C GLN A 34 18.63 10.09 3.85
N PRO A 35 19.38 10.34 4.94
CA PRO A 35 19.75 9.30 5.89
C PRO A 35 18.52 8.73 6.60
N VAL A 36 18.57 7.42 6.95
CA VAL A 36 17.49 6.71 7.63
C VAL A 36 17.99 5.99 8.87
N ILE A 37 17.13 5.89 9.88
CA ILE A 37 17.22 4.95 10.98
C ILE A 37 16.14 3.90 10.70
N LEU A 38 16.55 2.64 10.52
CA LEU A 38 15.62 1.53 10.29
C LEU A 38 15.15 1.00 11.64
N GLN A 39 13.84 1.03 11.90
CA GLN A 39 13.21 0.47 13.08
C GLN A 39 12.42 -0.77 12.67
N LEU A 40 12.85 -1.93 13.12
CA LEU A 40 12.40 -3.23 12.60
C LEU A 40 11.62 -3.97 13.67
N LEU A 41 10.30 -4.14 13.43
CA LEU A 41 9.42 -4.84 14.36
C LEU A 41 9.16 -6.26 13.86
N GLU A 42 9.35 -7.23 14.77
CA GLU A 42 9.03 -8.62 14.48
C GLU A 42 8.42 -9.30 15.74
N ILE A 43 7.82 -10.45 15.54
CA ILE A 43 7.33 -11.27 16.65
C ILE A 43 8.48 -12.05 17.30
N PRO A 44 8.42 -12.37 18.62
CA PRO A 44 9.51 -13.05 19.32
C PRO A 44 10.07 -14.30 18.61
N PRO A 45 9.25 -15.20 18.02
CA PRO A 45 9.78 -16.39 17.34
C PRO A 45 10.59 -16.11 16.07
N ALA A 46 10.46 -14.91 15.46
CA ALA A 46 11.15 -14.53 14.23
C ALA A 46 12.33 -13.57 14.46
N MET A 47 12.63 -13.20 15.72
CA MET A 47 13.73 -12.29 16.05
C MET A 47 15.10 -12.79 15.60
N GLU A 48 15.35 -14.11 15.66
CA GLU A 48 16.61 -14.67 15.15
C GLU A 48 16.77 -14.46 13.63
N ALA A 49 15.70 -14.68 12.88
CA ALA A 49 15.70 -14.40 11.43
C ALA A 49 15.84 -12.89 11.12
N LEU A 50 15.24 -12.03 11.95
CA LEU A 50 15.42 -10.59 11.86
C LEU A 50 16.87 -10.17 12.09
N HIS A 51 17.56 -10.73 13.08
CA HIS A 51 18.98 -10.46 13.32
C HIS A 51 19.82 -10.86 12.11
N GLY A 52 19.50 -11.97 11.42
CA GLY A 52 20.14 -12.33 10.17
C GLY A 52 19.96 -11.27 9.07
N THR A 53 18.75 -10.73 8.95
CA THR A 53 18.46 -9.62 8.00
C THR A 53 19.25 -8.35 8.35
N VAL A 54 19.37 -8.02 9.65
CA VAL A 54 20.19 -6.88 10.12
C VAL A 54 21.64 -7.04 9.70
N MET A 55 22.23 -8.22 9.93
CA MET A 55 23.62 -8.51 9.53
C MET A 55 23.83 -8.29 8.01
N GLU A 56 22.88 -8.72 7.17
CA GLU A 56 22.98 -8.50 5.72
C GLU A 56 22.88 -7.01 5.32
N ILE A 57 22.07 -6.23 6.04
CA ILE A 57 22.01 -4.77 5.81
C ILE A 57 23.34 -4.12 6.23
N GLU A 58 23.92 -4.55 7.35
CA GLU A 58 25.24 -4.08 7.83
C GLU A 58 26.34 -4.45 6.83
N ASP A 59 26.36 -5.70 6.33
CA ASP A 59 27.29 -6.18 5.30
C ASP A 59 27.16 -5.39 3.98
N GLY A 60 25.94 -4.88 3.69
CA GLY A 60 25.67 -4.00 2.56
C GLY A 60 26.33 -2.63 2.66
N ALA A 61 26.77 -2.21 3.85
CA ALA A 61 27.47 -0.95 4.12
C ALA A 61 26.78 0.27 3.49
N PHE A 62 25.46 0.33 3.56
CA PHE A 62 24.65 1.38 2.94
C PHE A 62 24.95 2.75 3.54
N PRO A 63 25.40 3.74 2.76
CA PRO A 63 25.84 5.03 3.28
C PRO A 63 24.71 5.88 3.88
N LEU A 64 23.44 5.56 3.58
CA LEU A 64 22.27 6.24 4.11
C LEU A 64 21.71 5.62 5.39
N VAL A 65 22.11 4.39 5.74
CA VAL A 65 21.70 3.76 6.99
C VAL A 65 22.53 4.32 8.13
N HIS A 66 21.88 5.10 8.99
CA HIS A 66 22.52 5.74 10.13
C HIS A 66 22.52 4.84 11.36
N ASP A 67 21.44 4.08 11.55
CA ASP A 67 21.27 3.14 12.67
C ASP A 67 20.19 2.11 12.34
N ILE A 68 20.19 0.98 13.07
CA ILE A 68 19.19 -0.08 12.97
C ILE A 68 18.74 -0.47 14.36
N VAL A 69 17.44 -0.42 14.62
CA VAL A 69 16.81 -0.84 15.86
C VAL A 69 15.91 -2.05 15.57
N ALA A 70 16.25 -3.22 16.06
CA ALA A 70 15.43 -4.43 15.96
C ALA A 70 14.74 -4.70 17.31
N SER A 71 13.43 -4.92 17.30
CA SER A 71 12.63 -5.12 18.51
C SER A 71 11.41 -5.98 18.27
N ASP A 72 10.95 -6.67 19.31
CA ASP A 72 9.64 -7.33 19.35
C ASP A 72 8.60 -6.52 20.17
N GLU A 73 9.00 -5.34 20.65
CA GLU A 73 8.14 -4.41 21.39
C GLU A 73 7.67 -3.27 20.47
N PRO A 74 6.35 -3.15 20.20
CA PRO A 74 5.82 -2.12 19.30
C PRO A 74 6.21 -0.69 19.72
N GLU A 75 6.13 -0.34 20.99
CA GLU A 75 6.45 1.01 21.48
C GLU A 75 7.93 1.36 21.25
N VAL A 76 8.84 0.39 21.32
CA VAL A 76 10.26 0.60 20.98
C VAL A 76 10.41 0.82 19.48
N ALA A 77 9.76 -0.02 18.66
CA ALA A 77 9.86 0.05 17.22
C ALA A 77 9.21 1.33 16.63
N PHE A 78 8.10 1.80 17.18
CA PHE A 78 7.41 3.01 16.70
C PHE A 78 7.91 4.31 17.33
N GLY A 79 8.84 4.25 18.30
CA GLY A 79 9.35 5.43 19.01
C GLY A 79 9.90 6.51 18.06
N ASP A 80 9.33 7.73 18.12
CA ASP A 80 9.68 8.89 17.29
C ASP A 80 9.68 8.61 15.76
N ALA A 81 8.90 7.64 15.28
CA ALA A 81 8.84 7.26 13.88
C ALA A 81 8.28 8.37 12.98
N ASP A 82 8.93 8.62 11.84
CA ASP A 82 8.49 9.53 10.78
C ASP A 82 7.64 8.77 9.73
N PHE A 83 7.98 7.51 9.47
CA PHE A 83 7.29 6.63 8.52
C PHE A 83 7.08 5.25 9.14
N ALA A 84 5.91 4.65 8.89
CA ALA A 84 5.63 3.27 9.26
C ALA A 84 5.09 2.48 8.06
N MET A 85 5.81 1.39 7.73
CA MET A 85 5.44 0.41 6.72
C MET A 85 4.88 -0.82 7.43
N LEU A 86 3.55 -0.92 7.56
CA LEU A 86 2.89 -2.02 8.25
C LEU A 86 2.72 -3.21 7.30
N VAL A 87 3.78 -4.01 7.18
CA VAL A 87 3.87 -5.14 6.25
C VAL A 87 3.46 -6.45 6.89
N GLY A 88 3.81 -6.62 8.17
CA GLY A 88 3.55 -7.84 8.93
C GLY A 88 2.05 -8.08 9.09
N ALA A 89 1.60 -9.23 8.60
CA ALA A 89 0.24 -9.71 8.77
C ALA A 89 0.26 -11.24 8.82
N ARG A 90 -0.74 -11.85 9.49
CA ARG A 90 -0.87 -13.31 9.47
C ARG A 90 -1.32 -13.77 8.09
N PRO A 91 -0.58 -14.68 7.42
CA PRO A 91 -1.01 -15.24 6.16
C PRO A 91 -2.19 -16.21 6.36
N ARG A 92 -3.04 -16.36 5.34
CA ARG A 92 -4.13 -17.33 5.37
C ARG A 92 -3.55 -18.75 5.41
N GLY A 93 -3.83 -19.47 6.49
CA GLY A 93 -3.47 -20.87 6.64
C GLY A 93 -4.49 -21.83 6.00
N PRO A 94 -4.11 -23.11 5.77
CA PRO A 94 -5.04 -24.14 5.30
C PRO A 94 -6.22 -24.29 6.27
N GLY A 95 -7.46 -24.25 5.76
CA GLY A 95 -8.69 -24.42 6.55
C GLY A 95 -9.12 -23.17 7.33
N MET A 96 -8.41 -22.04 7.25
CA MET A 96 -8.80 -20.79 7.90
C MET A 96 -9.88 -20.09 7.07
N GLU A 97 -10.99 -19.71 7.71
CA GLU A 97 -12.02 -18.90 7.07
C GLU A 97 -11.55 -17.45 6.91
N ARG A 98 -12.16 -16.73 5.95
CA ARG A 98 -11.84 -15.30 5.72
C ARG A 98 -12.07 -14.46 6.98
N LYS A 99 -13.15 -14.74 7.70
CA LYS A 99 -13.54 -14.02 8.93
C LYS A 99 -12.52 -14.20 10.05
N ASP A 100 -11.98 -15.42 10.23
CA ASP A 100 -11.00 -15.69 11.27
C ASP A 100 -9.70 -14.94 11.00
N LEU A 101 -9.24 -14.97 9.73
CA LEU A 101 -8.06 -14.23 9.30
C LEU A 101 -8.23 -12.72 9.49
N LEU A 102 -9.41 -12.19 9.15
CA LEU A 102 -9.74 -10.78 9.34
C LEU A 102 -9.64 -10.40 10.83
N THR A 103 -10.25 -11.19 11.72
CA THR A 103 -10.23 -10.93 13.16
C THR A 103 -8.82 -11.00 13.77
N GLU A 104 -8.01 -11.98 13.35
CA GLU A 104 -6.64 -12.11 13.83
C GLU A 104 -5.74 -10.95 13.38
N ASN A 105 -5.84 -10.57 12.11
CA ASN A 105 -5.11 -9.40 11.62
C ASN A 105 -5.60 -8.12 12.27
N ALA A 106 -6.91 -7.95 12.47
CA ALA A 106 -7.48 -6.80 13.15
C ALA A 106 -6.84 -6.54 14.52
N ARG A 107 -6.58 -7.59 15.30
CA ARG A 107 -5.89 -7.46 16.60
C ARG A 107 -4.44 -6.99 16.46
N ILE A 108 -3.71 -7.44 15.43
CA ILE A 108 -2.34 -7.00 15.16
C ILE A 108 -2.33 -5.50 14.86
N PHE A 109 -3.21 -5.04 13.96
CA PHE A 109 -3.23 -3.64 13.53
C PHE A 109 -3.84 -2.70 14.59
N SER A 110 -4.73 -3.18 15.45
CA SER A 110 -5.21 -2.43 16.62
C SER A 110 -4.06 -2.13 17.60
N VAL A 111 -3.25 -3.13 17.94
CA VAL A 111 -2.07 -2.95 18.82
C VAL A 111 -1.05 -2.01 18.17
N GLN A 112 -0.78 -2.15 16.88
CA GLN A 112 0.15 -1.28 16.16
C GLN A 112 -0.37 0.16 16.09
N GLY A 113 -1.68 0.37 15.82
CA GLY A 113 -2.33 1.67 15.83
C GLY A 113 -2.17 2.38 17.18
N ALA A 114 -2.46 1.67 18.28
CA ALA A 114 -2.32 2.20 19.63
C ALA A 114 -0.87 2.57 19.97
N ALA A 115 0.11 1.74 19.58
CA ALA A 115 1.53 2.02 19.79
C ALA A 115 1.98 3.25 18.96
N ILE A 116 1.54 3.36 17.70
CA ILE A 116 1.80 4.53 16.85
C ILE A 116 1.25 5.80 17.52
N ASP A 117 0.00 5.76 18.01
CA ASP A 117 -0.61 6.91 18.70
C ASP A 117 0.17 7.34 19.94
N ALA A 118 0.70 6.36 20.70
CA ALA A 118 1.40 6.61 21.95
C ALA A 118 2.79 7.21 21.77
N VAL A 119 3.59 6.73 20.80
CA VAL A 119 5.03 7.01 20.78
C VAL A 119 5.58 7.54 19.45
N ALA A 120 4.81 7.51 18.36
CA ALA A 120 5.30 8.04 17.08
C ALA A 120 5.21 9.57 17.01
N ARG A 121 5.89 10.14 16.02
CA ARG A 121 5.75 11.58 15.72
C ARG A 121 4.32 11.92 15.30
N ARG A 122 3.88 13.12 15.62
CA ARG A 122 2.51 13.58 15.31
C ARG A 122 2.26 13.77 13.82
N ASP A 123 3.28 13.85 13.01
CA ASP A 123 3.26 13.99 11.55
C ASP A 123 3.70 12.70 10.82
N ILE A 124 3.66 11.55 11.50
CA ILE A 124 3.97 10.23 10.93
C ILE A 124 3.15 9.95 9.68
N ARG A 125 3.74 9.24 8.70
CA ARG A 125 3.04 8.68 7.54
C ARG A 125 3.02 7.17 7.61
N VAL A 126 1.84 6.60 7.55
CA VAL A 126 1.61 5.15 7.69
C VAL A 126 1.12 4.56 6.39
N LEU A 127 1.84 3.55 5.88
CA LEU A 127 1.42 2.72 4.76
C LEU A 127 1.15 1.30 5.24
N VAL A 128 -0.07 0.83 5.08
CA VAL A 128 -0.46 -0.55 5.35
C VAL A 128 -0.33 -1.38 4.07
N VAL A 129 0.44 -2.45 4.18
CA VAL A 129 0.71 -3.43 3.11
C VAL A 129 0.11 -4.80 3.44
N GLY A 130 0.04 -5.12 4.74
CA GLY A 130 -0.50 -6.39 5.23
C GLY A 130 -2.00 -6.53 4.96
N ASN A 131 -2.42 -7.67 4.37
CA ASN A 131 -3.80 -7.91 3.96
C ASN A 131 -4.71 -8.38 5.11
N PRO A 132 -6.01 -7.97 5.05
CA PRO A 132 -6.66 -7.08 4.09
C PRO A 132 -6.27 -5.61 4.31
N ALA A 133 -5.57 -5.02 3.34
CA ALA A 133 -4.83 -3.78 3.54
C ALA A 133 -5.73 -2.58 3.88
N ASN A 134 -6.84 -2.37 3.17
CA ASN A 134 -7.76 -1.26 3.42
C ASN A 134 -8.37 -1.34 4.82
N THR A 135 -8.89 -2.50 5.20
CA THR A 135 -9.52 -2.71 6.50
C THR A 135 -8.51 -2.65 7.65
N ASN A 136 -7.31 -3.18 7.44
CA ASN A 136 -6.22 -3.06 8.42
C ASN A 136 -5.78 -1.60 8.62
N ALA A 137 -5.78 -0.77 7.56
CA ALA A 137 -5.51 0.66 7.67
C ALA A 137 -6.61 1.39 8.44
N LEU A 138 -7.88 1.02 8.22
CA LEU A 138 -9.00 1.55 8.98
C LEU A 138 -8.85 1.23 10.48
N ILE A 139 -8.51 -0.01 10.82
CA ILE A 139 -8.32 -0.45 12.21
C ILE A 139 -7.14 0.31 12.85
N ALA A 140 -6.00 0.39 12.18
CA ALA A 140 -4.85 1.12 12.70
C ALA A 140 -5.17 2.60 12.95
N ALA A 141 -5.85 3.27 12.02
CA ALA A 141 -6.29 4.65 12.16
C ALA A 141 -7.30 4.84 13.30
N SER A 142 -8.27 3.94 13.46
CA SER A 142 -9.27 4.01 14.53
C SER A 142 -8.67 3.82 15.92
N ASN A 143 -7.56 3.09 16.03
CA ASN A 143 -6.81 2.89 17.26
C ASN A 143 -5.68 3.92 17.49
N ALA A 144 -5.63 4.96 16.65
CA ALA A 144 -4.72 6.11 16.80
C ALA A 144 -5.52 7.43 16.85
N PRO A 145 -6.39 7.64 17.85
CA PRO A 145 -7.36 8.73 17.86
C PRO A 145 -6.76 10.13 17.98
N SER A 146 -5.51 10.26 18.39
CA SER A 146 -4.83 11.57 18.49
C SER A 146 -4.08 11.97 17.21
N LEU A 147 -4.09 11.12 16.17
CA LEU A 147 -3.51 11.39 14.87
C LEU A 147 -4.59 11.69 13.82
N ASP A 148 -4.23 12.43 12.78
CA ASP A 148 -5.12 12.63 11.64
C ASP A 148 -5.27 11.32 10.84
N ARG A 149 -6.52 10.90 10.58
CA ARG A 149 -6.80 9.71 9.74
C ARG A 149 -6.11 9.76 8.37
N ARG A 150 -5.89 10.96 7.83
CA ARG A 150 -5.18 11.18 6.56
C ARG A 150 -3.72 10.72 6.58
N GLN A 151 -3.15 10.46 7.74
CA GLN A 151 -1.80 9.91 7.88
C GLN A 151 -1.75 8.39 7.62
N PHE A 152 -2.90 7.72 7.57
CA PHE A 152 -3.02 6.28 7.35
C PHE A 152 -3.50 5.98 5.92
N THR A 153 -2.71 5.21 5.19
CA THR A 153 -3.00 4.79 3.82
C THR A 153 -2.82 3.29 3.66
N ALA A 154 -3.46 2.69 2.65
CA ALA A 154 -3.23 1.30 2.28
C ALA A 154 -2.73 1.18 0.84
N MET A 155 -1.98 0.12 0.56
CA MET A 155 -1.27 -0.05 -0.71
C MET A 155 -2.15 -0.62 -1.82
N THR A 156 -2.61 0.22 -2.73
CA THR A 156 -3.16 -0.17 -4.04
C THR A 156 -2.20 0.13 -5.20
N ARG A 157 -0.99 0.61 -4.87
CA ARG A 157 0.05 0.91 -5.86
C ARG A 157 0.52 -0.32 -6.62
N LEU A 158 0.49 -1.50 -6.01
CA LEU A 158 0.81 -2.75 -6.71
C LEU A 158 -0.19 -3.04 -7.82
N ASP A 159 -1.48 -2.83 -7.58
CA ASP A 159 -2.54 -3.02 -8.56
C ASP A 159 -2.44 -1.98 -9.67
N HIS A 160 -2.14 -0.75 -9.33
CA HIS A 160 -1.85 0.34 -10.26
C HIS A 160 -0.68 -0.02 -11.19
N ASN A 161 0.45 -0.49 -10.64
CA ASN A 161 1.60 -0.91 -11.42
C ASN A 161 1.29 -2.12 -12.31
N ARG A 162 0.46 -3.06 -11.84
CA ARG A 162 -0.04 -4.21 -12.64
C ARG A 162 -0.87 -3.74 -13.81
N ALA A 163 -1.80 -2.80 -13.59
CA ALA A 163 -2.66 -2.24 -14.63
C ALA A 163 -1.83 -1.53 -15.71
N ILE A 164 -0.88 -0.69 -15.33
CA ILE A 164 0.07 -0.07 -16.26
C ILE A 164 0.84 -1.12 -17.07
N SER A 165 1.34 -2.18 -16.41
CA SER A 165 2.09 -3.25 -17.08
C SER A 165 1.24 -4.01 -18.10
N GLN A 166 -0.05 -4.29 -17.81
CA GLN A 166 -0.96 -4.94 -18.76
C GLN A 166 -1.26 -4.05 -19.98
N LEU A 167 -1.50 -2.76 -19.78
CA LEU A 167 -1.68 -1.82 -20.89
C LEU A 167 -0.42 -1.69 -21.74
N ALA A 168 0.75 -1.61 -21.11
CA ALA A 168 2.03 -1.56 -21.80
C ALA A 168 2.24 -2.80 -22.70
N ALA A 169 1.97 -4.00 -22.15
CA ALA A 169 2.08 -5.25 -22.88
C ALA A 169 1.10 -5.33 -24.06
N GLN A 170 -0.16 -4.93 -23.86
CA GLN A 170 -1.20 -4.96 -24.89
C GLN A 170 -0.90 -4.01 -26.05
N THR A 171 -0.40 -2.82 -25.74
CA THR A 171 -0.19 -1.77 -26.74
C THR A 171 1.22 -1.76 -27.34
N GLY A 172 2.14 -2.55 -26.76
CA GLY A 172 3.56 -2.53 -27.13
C GLY A 172 4.27 -1.21 -26.82
N LYS A 173 3.70 -0.39 -25.91
CA LYS A 173 4.27 0.90 -25.51
C LYS A 173 5.00 0.78 -24.16
N PRO A 174 6.03 1.60 -23.93
CA PRO A 174 6.73 1.63 -22.64
C PRO A 174 5.76 2.00 -21.49
N SER A 175 5.88 1.33 -20.33
CA SER A 175 5.07 1.63 -19.15
C SER A 175 5.19 3.10 -18.68
N THR A 176 6.34 3.72 -18.93
CA THR A 176 6.61 5.14 -18.61
C THR A 176 5.81 6.14 -19.43
N THR A 177 5.12 5.70 -20.47
CA THR A 177 4.27 6.55 -21.34
C THR A 177 2.78 6.46 -20.97
N ILE A 178 2.44 5.66 -19.95
CA ILE A 178 1.08 5.46 -19.46
C ILE A 178 0.88 6.33 -18.22
N THR A 179 -0.08 7.23 -18.28
CA THR A 179 -0.42 8.16 -17.22
C THR A 179 -1.91 8.08 -16.88
N ARG A 180 -2.30 8.65 -15.75
CA ARG A 180 -3.71 8.77 -15.33
C ARG A 180 -4.42 7.43 -15.17
N MET A 181 -3.68 6.39 -14.77
CA MET A 181 -4.26 5.09 -14.39
C MET A 181 -4.99 5.22 -13.06
N SER A 182 -6.15 4.58 -12.93
CA SER A 182 -6.91 4.57 -11.68
C SER A 182 -7.21 3.14 -11.23
N ILE A 183 -7.07 2.91 -9.92
CA ILE A 183 -7.58 1.74 -9.21
C ILE A 183 -8.57 2.23 -8.19
N TRP A 184 -9.81 1.77 -8.27
CA TRP A 184 -10.86 2.11 -7.34
C TRP A 184 -11.08 0.97 -6.34
N GLY A 185 -11.36 1.29 -5.08
CA GLY A 185 -11.90 0.38 -4.09
C GLY A 185 -10.90 -0.34 -3.21
N ASN A 186 -11.19 -1.62 -2.96
CA ASN A 186 -10.46 -2.50 -2.05
C ASN A 186 -9.25 -3.15 -2.75
N HIS A 187 -8.16 -3.34 -2.02
CA HIS A 187 -7.04 -4.18 -2.49
C HIS A 187 -7.44 -5.68 -2.43
N SER A 188 -8.35 -6.08 -3.31
CA SER A 188 -8.92 -7.43 -3.37
C SER A 188 -9.26 -7.83 -4.80
N ALA A 189 -10.00 -8.94 -4.98
CA ALA A 189 -10.50 -9.36 -6.28
C ALA A 189 -11.65 -8.48 -6.82
N THR A 190 -12.22 -7.60 -6.01
CA THR A 190 -13.26 -6.64 -6.43
C THR A 190 -12.68 -5.30 -6.87
N GLN A 191 -11.37 -5.04 -6.67
CA GLN A 191 -10.73 -3.81 -7.14
C GLN A 191 -11.12 -3.51 -8.59
N TYR A 192 -11.34 -2.23 -8.90
CA TYR A 192 -11.67 -1.83 -10.25
C TYR A 192 -10.52 -1.05 -10.90
N PRO A 193 -9.72 -1.68 -11.79
CA PRO A 193 -8.75 -0.98 -12.62
C PRO A 193 -9.49 -0.27 -13.77
N ASP A 194 -9.47 1.07 -13.76
CA ASP A 194 -10.19 1.92 -14.69
C ASP A 194 -9.22 2.64 -15.65
N ILE A 195 -9.36 2.38 -16.95
CA ILE A 195 -8.54 2.99 -18.00
C ILE A 195 -9.20 4.19 -18.68
N ARG A 196 -10.42 4.58 -18.29
CA ARG A 196 -11.23 5.56 -19.01
C ARG A 196 -10.56 6.93 -19.13
N HIS A 197 -9.82 7.30 -18.10
CA HIS A 197 -9.06 8.54 -18.06
C HIS A 197 -7.56 8.33 -18.33
N ALA A 198 -7.12 7.07 -18.48
CA ALA A 198 -5.73 6.75 -18.75
C ALA A 198 -5.30 7.23 -20.13
N LEU A 199 -4.07 7.72 -20.20
CA LEU A 199 -3.45 8.16 -21.44
C LEU A 199 -2.23 7.28 -21.76
N ILE A 200 -2.01 7.03 -23.04
CA ILE A 200 -0.82 6.33 -23.58
C ILE A 200 -0.21 7.25 -24.63
N LEU A 201 0.99 7.77 -24.37
CA LEU A 201 1.64 8.79 -25.21
C LEU A 201 0.74 10.02 -25.44
N GLY A 202 -0.10 10.37 -24.44
CA GLY A 202 -1.03 11.50 -24.51
C GLY A 202 -2.35 11.22 -25.23
N SER A 203 -2.55 10.04 -25.84
CA SER A 203 -3.83 9.62 -26.44
C SER A 203 -4.67 8.82 -25.44
N PRO A 204 -6.01 8.92 -25.45
CA PRO A 204 -6.87 8.12 -24.60
C PRO A 204 -6.62 6.63 -24.75
N ALA A 205 -6.43 5.92 -23.64
CA ALA A 205 -6.20 4.48 -23.68
C ALA A 205 -7.37 3.72 -24.30
N THR A 206 -8.60 4.22 -24.12
CA THR A 206 -9.84 3.67 -24.69
C THR A 206 -9.91 3.69 -26.22
N GLU A 207 -9.08 4.51 -26.89
CA GLU A 207 -8.97 4.52 -28.35
C GLU A 207 -7.94 3.50 -28.87
N LEU A 208 -7.08 2.97 -27.98
CA LEU A 208 -5.97 2.11 -28.34
C LEU A 208 -6.20 0.64 -27.98
N VAL A 209 -7.23 0.33 -27.19
CA VAL A 209 -7.59 -1.02 -26.80
C VAL A 209 -9.10 -1.24 -26.92
N ASP A 210 -9.52 -2.45 -27.31
CA ASP A 210 -10.93 -2.80 -27.44
C ASP A 210 -11.62 -2.91 -26.08
N HIS A 211 -12.85 -2.44 -25.98
CA HIS A 211 -13.66 -2.55 -24.76
C HIS A 211 -13.85 -4.01 -24.32
N ALA A 212 -14.06 -4.93 -25.25
CA ALA A 212 -14.15 -6.37 -24.93
C ALA A 212 -12.86 -6.89 -24.29
N TRP A 213 -11.69 -6.48 -24.77
CA TRP A 213 -10.43 -6.83 -24.15
C TRP A 213 -10.32 -6.25 -22.72
N VAL A 214 -10.79 -5.02 -22.49
CA VAL A 214 -10.80 -4.43 -21.14
C VAL A 214 -11.62 -5.25 -20.17
N VAL A 215 -12.85 -5.63 -20.55
CA VAL A 215 -13.79 -6.35 -19.70
C VAL A 215 -13.39 -7.82 -19.49
N ASP A 216 -13.00 -8.51 -20.58
CA ASP A 216 -12.81 -9.97 -20.56
C ASP A 216 -11.38 -10.38 -20.18
N HIS A 217 -10.40 -9.47 -20.31
CA HIS A 217 -8.99 -9.79 -20.08
C HIS A 217 -8.28 -8.85 -19.11
N PHE A 218 -8.32 -7.54 -19.34
CA PHE A 218 -7.56 -6.57 -18.55
C PHE A 218 -8.02 -6.55 -17.08
N ILE A 219 -9.28 -6.29 -16.82
CA ILE A 219 -9.84 -6.22 -15.47
C ILE A 219 -9.60 -7.52 -14.71
N PRO A 220 -10.00 -8.71 -15.21
CA PRO A 220 -9.78 -9.97 -14.51
C PRO A 220 -8.30 -10.30 -14.30
N THR A 221 -7.45 -9.97 -15.26
CA THR A 221 -5.99 -10.21 -15.14
C THR A 221 -5.38 -9.38 -14.00
N VAL A 222 -5.74 -8.12 -13.88
CA VAL A 222 -5.25 -7.26 -12.79
C VAL A 222 -5.79 -7.76 -11.45
N GLN A 223 -7.08 -8.02 -11.34
CA GLN A 223 -7.75 -8.51 -10.14
C GLN A 223 -7.17 -9.86 -9.63
N GLN A 224 -6.88 -10.78 -10.53
CA GLN A 224 -6.44 -12.14 -10.19
C GLN A 224 -4.91 -12.32 -10.23
N ARG A 225 -4.15 -11.26 -10.49
CA ARG A 225 -2.69 -11.35 -10.66
C ARG A 225 -1.99 -11.94 -9.45
N GLY A 226 -2.44 -11.63 -8.24
CA GLY A 226 -1.90 -12.19 -7.00
C GLY A 226 -2.03 -13.72 -6.95
N ALA A 227 -3.21 -14.24 -7.26
CA ALA A 227 -3.48 -15.68 -7.31
C ALA A 227 -2.66 -16.38 -8.40
N ALA A 228 -2.53 -15.76 -9.58
CA ALA A 228 -1.71 -16.28 -10.68
C ALA A 228 -0.22 -16.39 -10.28
N ILE A 229 0.32 -15.41 -9.57
CA ILE A 229 1.70 -15.43 -9.06
C ILE A 229 1.88 -16.55 -8.03
N ILE A 230 0.96 -16.70 -7.08
CA ILE A 230 1.01 -17.79 -6.10
C ILE A 230 0.99 -19.15 -6.80
N LYS A 231 0.12 -19.35 -7.80
CA LYS A 231 0.04 -20.58 -8.57
C LYS A 231 1.36 -20.88 -9.31
N ALA A 232 2.00 -19.87 -9.89
CA ALA A 232 3.20 -20.05 -10.68
C ALA A 232 4.48 -20.18 -9.82
N ARG A 233 4.56 -19.42 -8.72
CA ARG A 233 5.77 -19.27 -7.92
C ARG A 233 5.76 -20.10 -6.63
N GLY A 234 4.59 -20.56 -6.19
CA GLY A 234 4.42 -21.23 -4.89
C GLY A 234 4.44 -20.28 -3.69
N ALA A 235 4.55 -18.97 -3.92
CA ALA A 235 4.59 -17.94 -2.89
C ALA A 235 3.95 -16.65 -3.37
N SER A 236 3.51 -15.80 -2.45
CA SER A 236 2.94 -14.48 -2.73
C SER A 236 3.96 -13.53 -3.39
N SER A 237 3.47 -12.46 -3.98
CA SER A 237 4.29 -11.35 -4.46
C SER A 237 5.13 -10.79 -3.31
N ALA A 238 6.44 -10.67 -3.51
CA ALA A 238 7.36 -10.10 -2.54
C ALA A 238 8.06 -8.85 -3.11
N ALA A 239 8.97 -9.02 -4.06
CA ALA A 239 9.74 -7.92 -4.62
C ALA A 239 8.87 -6.86 -5.33
N SER A 240 7.80 -7.27 -6.06
CA SER A 240 6.88 -6.33 -6.68
C SER A 240 6.02 -5.57 -5.66
N ALA A 241 5.65 -6.22 -4.54
CA ALA A 241 4.97 -5.55 -3.44
C ALA A 241 5.90 -4.53 -2.75
N ALA A 242 7.15 -4.91 -2.48
CA ALA A 242 8.16 -4.00 -1.96
C ALA A 242 8.40 -2.80 -2.89
N SER A 243 8.51 -3.03 -4.21
CA SER A 243 8.61 -1.95 -5.19
C SER A 243 7.43 -1.00 -5.13
N ALA A 244 6.21 -1.54 -5.10
CA ALA A 244 5.00 -0.73 -5.04
C ALA A 244 4.89 0.08 -3.73
N ALA A 245 5.32 -0.49 -2.60
CA ALA A 245 5.38 0.20 -1.32
C ALA A 245 6.38 1.38 -1.35
N VAL A 246 7.57 1.18 -1.94
CA VAL A 246 8.54 2.25 -2.20
C VAL A 246 7.94 3.33 -3.10
N ASP A 247 7.32 2.95 -4.22
CA ASP A 247 6.71 3.88 -5.17
C ASP A 247 5.58 4.70 -4.52
N HIS A 248 4.79 4.08 -3.64
CA HIS A 248 3.70 4.73 -2.92
C HIS A 248 4.24 5.86 -2.02
N VAL A 249 5.17 5.54 -1.11
CA VAL A 249 5.75 6.52 -0.19
C VAL A 249 6.56 7.57 -0.95
N ARG A 250 7.34 7.16 -1.95
CA ARG A 250 8.11 8.07 -2.78
C ARG A 250 7.22 9.12 -3.45
N THR A 251 6.09 8.69 -4.02
CA THR A 251 5.15 9.61 -4.65
C THR A 251 4.48 10.51 -3.60
N TRP A 252 4.12 9.97 -2.45
CA TRP A 252 3.53 10.76 -1.36
C TRP A 252 4.47 11.88 -0.89
N VAL A 253 5.77 11.57 -0.74
CA VAL A 253 6.79 12.52 -0.24
C VAL A 253 7.24 13.51 -1.31
N HIS A 254 7.50 13.04 -2.54
CA HIS A 254 8.13 13.85 -3.59
C HIS A 254 7.15 14.45 -4.59
N GLY A 255 5.86 14.06 -4.53
CA GLY A 255 4.81 14.53 -5.42
C GLY A 255 4.58 13.63 -6.64
N THR A 256 3.42 13.82 -7.26
CA THR A 256 3.07 13.25 -8.57
C THR A 256 3.63 14.12 -9.70
N PRO A 257 3.93 13.53 -10.88
CA PRO A 257 4.24 14.32 -12.06
C PRO A 257 3.08 15.28 -12.42
N GLU A 258 3.42 16.37 -13.09
CA GLU A 258 2.41 17.30 -13.58
C GLU A 258 1.44 16.61 -14.54
N ASN A 259 0.14 16.85 -14.38
CA ASN A 259 -0.93 16.26 -15.18
C ASN A 259 -1.06 14.73 -15.07
N ASP A 260 -0.51 14.11 -14.02
CA ASP A 260 -0.65 12.71 -13.73
C ASP A 260 -1.14 12.50 -12.29
N TRP A 261 -1.59 11.29 -11.98
CA TRP A 261 -1.99 10.84 -10.65
C TRP A 261 -1.61 9.40 -10.39
N VAL A 262 -1.73 8.99 -9.14
CA VAL A 262 -1.52 7.61 -8.71
C VAL A 262 -2.71 7.11 -7.91
N SER A 263 -2.81 5.81 -7.72
CA SER A 263 -3.86 5.24 -6.87
C SER A 263 -3.33 5.00 -5.46
N MET A 264 -4.06 5.51 -4.47
CA MET A 264 -3.81 5.29 -3.05
C MET A 264 -5.12 4.97 -2.34
N ALA A 265 -5.12 3.97 -1.48
CA ALA A 265 -6.25 3.74 -0.58
C ALA A 265 -6.09 4.65 0.63
N ILE A 266 -7.04 5.55 0.81
CA ILE A 266 -7.02 6.65 1.77
C ILE A 266 -8.37 6.76 2.48
N PRO A 267 -8.47 7.44 3.63
CA PRO A 267 -9.76 7.76 4.22
C PRO A 267 -10.68 8.46 3.23
N SER A 268 -11.85 7.89 3.02
CA SER A 268 -12.86 8.50 2.17
C SER A 268 -13.38 9.79 2.80
N ASP A 269 -13.63 10.79 1.96
CA ASP A 269 -14.24 12.08 2.32
C ASP A 269 -15.65 12.23 1.74
N GLY A 270 -16.24 11.15 1.21
CA GLY A 270 -17.52 11.13 0.52
C GLY A 270 -17.41 11.43 -0.97
N SER A 271 -16.21 11.69 -1.50
CA SER A 271 -16.01 11.87 -2.93
C SER A 271 -16.55 10.68 -3.73
N TYR A 272 -17.15 10.96 -4.88
CA TYR A 272 -17.79 9.98 -5.76
C TYR A 272 -18.93 9.19 -5.10
N GLY A 273 -19.47 9.66 -3.97
CA GLY A 273 -20.56 9.03 -3.24
C GLY A 273 -20.14 7.83 -2.39
N ILE A 274 -18.85 7.60 -2.20
CA ILE A 274 -18.30 6.51 -1.38
C ILE A 274 -18.45 6.85 0.11
N ASN A 275 -18.83 5.85 0.92
CA ASN A 275 -19.01 5.98 2.36
C ASN A 275 -17.73 6.52 3.04
N ASP A 276 -17.88 7.56 3.88
CA ASP A 276 -16.79 8.30 4.53
C ASP A 276 -16.15 7.57 5.73
N GLU A 277 -16.71 6.44 6.15
CA GLU A 277 -16.14 5.60 7.20
C GLU A 277 -15.09 4.59 6.68
N LEU A 278 -14.84 4.57 5.36
CA LEU A 278 -13.96 3.58 4.72
C LEU A 278 -12.55 4.13 4.43
N ILE A 279 -11.62 3.20 4.27
CA ILE A 279 -10.36 3.42 3.54
C ILE A 279 -10.58 2.85 2.14
N TYR A 280 -10.61 3.71 1.13
CA TYR A 280 -10.98 3.37 -0.25
C TYR A 280 -9.90 3.87 -1.22
N SER A 281 -9.59 3.10 -2.26
CA SER A 281 -8.62 3.52 -3.28
C SER A 281 -9.21 4.54 -4.24
N TYR A 282 -8.52 5.65 -4.37
CA TYR A 282 -8.83 6.75 -5.27
C TYR A 282 -7.64 7.11 -6.14
N PRO A 283 -7.85 7.72 -7.33
CA PRO A 283 -6.82 8.50 -7.98
C PRO A 283 -6.53 9.75 -7.15
N VAL A 284 -5.25 9.99 -6.86
CA VAL A 284 -4.79 11.12 -6.05
C VAL A 284 -3.61 11.81 -6.71
N THR A 285 -3.51 13.11 -6.52
CA THR A 285 -2.28 13.89 -6.72
C THR A 285 -1.58 14.08 -5.38
N CYS A 286 -0.26 14.12 -5.40
CA CYS A 286 0.56 14.36 -4.22
C CYS A 286 1.45 15.59 -4.42
N SER A 287 1.59 16.40 -3.37
CA SER A 287 2.53 17.53 -3.30
C SER A 287 2.89 17.83 -1.85
N ASP A 288 4.14 18.19 -1.60
CA ASP A 288 4.63 18.62 -0.28
C ASP A 288 4.31 17.63 0.86
N GLY A 289 4.26 16.33 0.55
CA GLY A 289 3.94 15.28 1.52
C GLY A 289 2.45 15.15 1.87
N HIS A 290 1.57 15.80 1.11
CA HIS A 290 0.12 15.69 1.18
C HIS A 290 -0.42 15.03 -0.08
N TYR A 291 -1.65 14.52 -0.01
CA TYR A 291 -2.40 14.00 -1.15
C TYR A 291 -3.78 14.63 -1.23
N GLU A 292 -4.30 14.74 -2.47
CA GLU A 292 -5.65 15.21 -2.73
C GLU A 292 -6.33 14.28 -3.75
N ILE A 293 -7.62 13.95 -3.49
CA ILE A 293 -8.40 13.14 -4.43
C ILE A 293 -8.62 13.93 -5.71
N VAL A 294 -8.34 13.32 -6.85
CA VAL A 294 -8.69 13.89 -8.15
C VAL A 294 -10.20 13.98 -8.27
N GLN A 295 -10.73 15.17 -8.45
CA GLN A 295 -12.17 15.42 -8.46
C GLN A 295 -12.73 15.49 -9.89
N ALA A 296 -14.06 15.36 -10.01
CA ALA A 296 -14.82 15.58 -11.24
C ALA A 296 -14.45 14.66 -12.43
N LEU A 297 -13.93 13.46 -12.15
CA LEU A 297 -13.80 12.44 -13.17
C LEU A 297 -15.20 11.93 -13.54
N GLU A 298 -15.48 11.81 -14.84
CA GLU A 298 -16.72 11.22 -15.30
C GLU A 298 -16.77 9.73 -14.98
N ILE A 299 -17.83 9.28 -14.32
CA ILE A 299 -18.09 7.89 -13.95
C ILE A 299 -19.34 7.44 -14.71
N ASP A 300 -19.21 6.46 -15.60
CA ASP A 300 -20.36 5.86 -16.28
C ASP A 300 -21.03 4.77 -15.45
N GLU A 301 -22.16 4.23 -15.92
CA GLU A 301 -22.93 3.20 -15.23
C GLU A 301 -22.11 1.93 -14.99
N PHE A 302 -21.23 1.54 -15.93
CA PHE A 302 -20.36 0.37 -15.78
C PHE A 302 -19.36 0.56 -14.65
N SER A 303 -18.67 1.69 -14.62
CA SER A 303 -17.71 2.03 -13.57
C SER A 303 -18.38 2.19 -12.23
N GLN A 304 -19.55 2.85 -12.18
CA GLN A 304 -20.32 3.01 -10.96
C GLN A 304 -20.70 1.65 -10.34
N ALA A 305 -21.15 0.70 -11.17
CA ALA A 305 -21.48 -0.65 -10.69
C ALA A 305 -20.26 -1.36 -10.09
N ARG A 306 -19.07 -1.24 -10.72
CA ARG A 306 -17.82 -1.81 -10.21
C ARG A 306 -17.35 -1.15 -8.92
N MET A 307 -17.47 0.19 -8.85
CA MET A 307 -17.12 0.96 -7.65
C MET A 307 -18.03 0.59 -6.48
N SER A 308 -19.33 0.40 -6.73
CA SER A 308 -20.28 -0.03 -5.70
C SER A 308 -20.03 -1.46 -5.22
N GLU A 309 -19.65 -2.38 -6.11
CA GLU A 309 -19.29 -3.77 -5.75
C GLU A 309 -18.12 -3.81 -4.76
N THR A 310 -17.05 -3.07 -5.04
CA THR A 310 -15.87 -3.05 -4.18
C THR A 310 -16.10 -2.25 -2.88
N GLU A 311 -16.95 -1.21 -2.91
CA GLU A 311 -17.39 -0.49 -1.71
C GLU A 311 -18.18 -1.42 -0.78
N GLN A 312 -19.12 -2.20 -1.33
CA GLN A 312 -19.93 -3.14 -0.56
C GLN A 312 -19.04 -4.18 0.16
N GLU A 313 -17.98 -4.69 -0.49
CA GLU A 313 -17.02 -5.58 0.15
C GLU A 313 -16.34 -4.91 1.35
N LEU A 314 -15.91 -3.65 1.22
CA LEU A 314 -15.30 -2.90 2.31
C LEU A 314 -16.27 -2.64 3.48
N LEU A 315 -17.53 -2.36 3.20
CA LEU A 315 -18.57 -2.21 4.22
C LEU A 315 -18.76 -3.52 5.01
N GLU A 316 -18.78 -4.65 4.33
CA GLU A 316 -18.87 -5.99 4.96
C GLU A 316 -17.63 -6.30 5.81
N GLU A 317 -16.43 -5.98 5.32
CA GLU A 317 -15.18 -6.14 6.09
C GLU A 317 -15.18 -5.24 7.34
N ARG A 318 -15.54 -3.96 7.22
CA ARG A 318 -15.67 -3.02 8.34
C ARG A 318 -16.64 -3.53 9.39
N ASP A 319 -17.83 -3.98 8.95
CA ASP A 319 -18.85 -4.49 9.87
C ASP A 319 -18.38 -5.76 10.59
N GLY A 320 -17.55 -6.57 9.94
CA GLY A 320 -16.94 -7.77 10.52
C GLY A 320 -15.92 -7.49 11.63
N VAL A 321 -15.38 -6.27 11.71
CA VAL A 321 -14.36 -5.85 12.70
C VAL A 321 -14.81 -4.67 13.57
N ARG A 322 -16.08 -4.33 13.56
CA ARG A 322 -16.65 -3.15 14.25
C ARG A 322 -16.22 -3.02 15.71
N ASP A 323 -16.07 -4.12 16.42
CA ASP A 323 -15.67 -4.14 17.83
C ASP A 323 -14.19 -3.76 18.06
N LEU A 324 -13.42 -3.59 16.98
CA LEU A 324 -11.99 -3.25 17.00
C LEU A 324 -11.68 -1.87 16.38
N LEU A 325 -12.74 -1.15 15.96
CA LEU A 325 -12.65 0.20 15.41
C LEU A 325 -12.75 1.27 16.50
#